data_71799a13f0c732221b758b52793f3baf
#
_entry.id   71799a13f0c732221b758b52793f3baf
#
_cell.length_a   1.000
_cell.length_b   1.000
_cell.length_c   1.000
_cell.angle_alpha   90.00
_cell.angle_beta   90.00
_cell.angle_gamma   90.00
#
_symmetry.space_group_name_H-M   'P 1'
#
loop_
_entity.id
_entity.type
_entity.pdbx_description
1 polymer ?
#
loop_
_entity_poly.entity_id
_entity_poly.type
_entity_poly.pdbx_seq_one_letter_code
_entity_poly.pdbx_strand_id
1 'polypeptide(L)'
;MKIILKIKSVKYAAVLCREKGREKRVIAYVEPQPSEFTEDFSLYVLNELKRMLPAYMIPYNIRVMKLPLTSNGKIDRKYLKNIEIVEDKKEADTKNTINSDSSTYFPIKEIWCKLLQRSDIRPDSDLRSFGADSLIMAQAVGKIRNFLKESGSQCDVPFDILLKQTINSPTLSEIVSYIDQIILKKEVNSRYEDAEVNEEELGKLKIHKKGKEDKLVVIFHAGLGSIDEFLPFIQGLCNEEKGTIVSIALNNVKQYLDFYAGHLYESVADKYTKIILDLGYDKIQLIGHCVGGMIAFEVAKNMMDKGVDVIDVSLIDSIPGKYSIEDDVVMELTFLPMVNITYPVLAEYQLNERELYEYMDEKFGKYTGIEQKSKNKVEEYINGLREIEKEERIRLYINSVSKNMPIQMFVYLFDIFKQSTNGAIYKPIPYLGDIRLFIAEDT
;
A
#
# COMPACT_ATOMS: atom_id res chain seq x y z
N MET A 1 21.72 22.82 15.09
CA MET A 1 22.32 24.15 14.87
C MET A 1 23.35 24.15 13.74
N LYS A 2 24.45 23.39 13.79
CA LYS A 2 25.48 23.37 12.73
C LYS A 2 24.95 23.09 11.32
N ILE A 3 23.90 22.28 11.19
CA ILE A 3 23.31 21.93 9.89
C ILE A 3 22.42 23.07 9.36
N ILE A 4 21.66 23.75 10.23
CA ILE A 4 20.84 24.91 9.85
C ILE A 4 21.73 26.04 9.27
N LEU A 5 22.88 26.23 9.84
CA LEU A 5 23.86 27.23 9.36
C LEU A 5 24.55 26.87 8.01
N LYS A 6 24.35 25.64 7.50
CA LYS A 6 24.79 25.29 6.13
C LYS A 6 23.81 25.76 5.05
N ILE A 7 22.60 26.18 5.43
CA ILE A 7 21.61 26.75 4.52
C ILE A 7 22.08 28.20 4.22
N LYS A 8 22.45 28.46 3.00
CA LYS A 8 23.09 29.74 2.58
C LYS A 8 22.26 30.99 2.92
N SER A 9 20.93 30.86 2.91
CA SER A 9 19.98 31.93 3.20
C SER A 9 19.81 32.20 4.71
N VAL A 10 20.39 31.40 5.60
CA VAL A 10 20.33 31.58 7.06
C VAL A 10 21.57 32.34 7.53
N LYS A 11 21.36 33.49 8.16
CA LYS A 11 22.41 34.31 8.75
C LYS A 11 22.82 33.83 10.14
N TYR A 12 21.82 33.62 11.00
CA TYR A 12 22.01 33.11 12.35
C TYR A 12 20.97 32.06 12.69
N ALA A 13 21.35 31.11 13.56
CA ALA A 13 20.44 30.10 14.04
C ALA A 13 20.70 29.76 15.52
N ALA A 14 19.63 29.51 16.28
CA ALA A 14 19.68 28.95 17.61
C ALA A 14 18.71 27.78 17.70
N VAL A 15 19.10 26.72 18.38
CA VAL A 15 18.24 25.56 18.62
C VAL A 15 18.13 25.36 20.14
N LEU A 16 16.91 25.30 20.64
CA LEU A 16 16.59 25.15 22.04
C LEU A 16 15.64 23.97 22.25
N CYS A 17 15.91 23.19 23.28
CA CYS A 17 14.97 22.21 23.79
C CYS A 17 14.08 22.89 24.82
N ARG A 18 12.76 22.81 24.64
CA ARG A 18 11.77 23.29 25.60
C ARG A 18 11.01 22.13 26.19
N GLU A 19 10.76 22.19 27.47
CA GLU A 19 9.94 21.23 28.21
C GLU A 19 8.57 21.85 28.48
N LYS A 20 7.51 21.20 28.04
CA LYS A 20 6.11 21.54 28.39
C LYS A 20 5.46 20.27 28.96
N GLY A 21 5.35 20.19 30.27
CA GLY A 21 4.93 18.96 30.96
C GLY A 21 5.96 17.85 30.82
N ARG A 22 5.57 16.68 30.33
CA ARG A 22 6.46 15.53 30.11
C ARG A 22 7.15 15.53 28.73
N GLU A 23 6.85 16.49 27.86
CA GLU A 23 7.38 16.53 26.49
C GLU A 23 8.57 17.47 26.35
N LYS A 24 9.60 16.97 25.65
CA LYS A 24 10.77 17.78 25.23
C LYS A 24 10.63 18.09 23.74
N ARG A 25 10.52 19.39 23.40
CA ARG A 25 10.38 19.84 22.00
C ARG A 25 11.59 20.67 21.58
N VAL A 26 12.15 20.34 20.42
CA VAL A 26 13.24 21.08 19.82
C VAL A 26 12.67 22.18 18.93
N ILE A 27 13.00 23.46 19.25
CA ILE A 27 12.58 24.63 18.46
C ILE A 27 13.84 25.27 17.87
N ALA A 28 13.79 25.53 16.57
CA ALA A 28 14.83 26.30 15.90
C ALA A 28 14.38 27.76 15.70
N TYR A 29 15.25 28.69 16.05
CA TYR A 29 15.11 30.10 15.77
C TYR A 29 16.12 30.47 14.69
N VAL A 30 15.66 31.07 13.59
CA VAL A 30 16.49 31.39 12.44
C VAL A 30 16.33 32.85 12.04
N GLU A 31 17.43 33.48 11.71
CA GLU A 31 17.48 34.83 11.14
C GLU A 31 17.93 34.70 9.68
N PRO A 32 17.11 35.14 8.69
CA PRO A 32 17.47 35.09 7.29
C PRO A 32 18.56 36.13 6.95
N GLN A 33 19.25 35.91 5.84
CA GLN A 33 20.06 36.98 5.22
C GLN A 33 19.13 38.14 4.79
N PRO A 34 19.60 39.39 4.81
CA PRO A 34 18.75 40.56 4.55
C PRO A 34 18.01 40.54 3.20
N SER A 35 18.56 39.86 2.19
CA SER A 35 17.99 39.72 0.85
C SER A 35 16.98 38.56 0.71
N GLU A 36 16.85 37.74 1.72
CA GLU A 36 16.20 36.41 1.62
C GLU A 36 14.95 36.29 2.51
N PHE A 37 14.46 37.41 3.05
CA PHE A 37 13.28 37.39 3.91
C PHE A 37 12.01 37.25 3.06
N THR A 38 11.37 36.07 3.12
CA THR A 38 10.07 35.78 2.49
C THR A 38 9.10 35.29 3.55
N GLU A 39 7.79 35.45 3.32
CA GLU A 39 6.77 34.93 4.23
C GLU A 39 6.87 33.42 4.46
N ASP A 40 7.37 32.68 3.47
CA ASP A 40 7.54 31.22 3.50
C ASP A 40 8.92 30.74 3.93
N PHE A 41 9.78 31.64 4.48
CA PHE A 41 11.15 31.29 4.85
C PHE A 41 11.27 30.13 5.86
N SER A 42 10.30 30.02 6.77
CA SER A 42 10.24 28.90 7.72
C SER A 42 10.04 27.56 7.01
N LEU A 43 9.15 27.52 6.00
CA LEU A 43 8.87 26.34 5.18
C LEU A 43 10.07 25.99 4.28
N TYR A 44 10.73 26.99 3.72
CA TYR A 44 11.97 26.79 2.95
C TYR A 44 13.04 26.11 3.82
N VAL A 45 13.33 26.65 5.00
CA VAL A 45 14.32 26.07 5.92
C VAL A 45 13.91 24.65 6.35
N LEU A 46 12.63 24.41 6.59
CA LEU A 46 12.11 23.08 6.95
C LEU A 46 12.37 22.07 5.82
N ASN A 47 12.10 22.44 4.58
CA ASN A 47 12.31 21.58 3.41
C ASN A 47 13.79 21.26 3.20
N GLU A 48 14.68 22.25 3.37
CA GLU A 48 16.12 22.01 3.31
C GLU A 48 16.60 21.08 4.43
N LEU A 49 16.05 21.21 5.65
CA LEU A 49 16.38 20.32 6.75
C LEU A 49 15.87 18.89 6.54
N LYS A 50 14.70 18.71 5.92
CA LYS A 50 14.17 17.38 5.55
C LYS A 50 15.08 16.64 4.56
N ARG A 51 15.82 17.38 3.71
CA ARG A 51 16.80 16.78 2.78
C ARG A 51 18.12 16.39 3.46
N MET A 52 18.44 17.02 4.59
CA MET A 52 19.75 16.90 5.24
C MET A 52 19.71 16.11 6.56
N LEU A 53 18.55 15.88 7.13
CA LEU A 53 18.37 15.28 8.45
C LEU A 53 17.35 14.15 8.46
N PRO A 54 17.57 13.08 9.23
CA PRO A 54 16.54 12.10 9.54
C PRO A 54 15.35 12.77 10.23
N ALA A 55 14.14 12.22 10.05
CA ALA A 55 12.89 12.80 10.53
C ALA A 55 12.90 13.14 12.04
N TYR A 56 13.50 12.28 12.88
CA TYR A 56 13.59 12.49 14.32
C TYR A 56 14.52 13.63 14.76
N MET A 57 15.35 14.18 13.86
CA MET A 57 16.23 15.32 14.15
C MET A 57 15.67 16.66 13.66
N ILE A 58 14.54 16.65 12.98
CA ILE A 58 13.91 17.87 12.45
C ILE A 58 13.30 18.66 13.62
N PRO A 59 13.55 19.98 13.72
CA PRO A 59 12.93 20.79 14.76
C PRO A 59 11.41 20.77 14.68
N TYR A 60 10.74 20.69 15.84
CA TYR A 60 9.30 20.76 15.97
C TYR A 60 8.70 22.03 15.38
N ASN A 61 9.42 23.15 15.50
CA ASN A 61 9.01 24.43 14.95
C ASN A 61 10.25 25.23 14.53
N ILE A 62 10.12 26.00 13.44
CA ILE A 62 11.15 26.90 12.96
C ILE A 62 10.56 28.32 13.02
N ARG A 63 11.13 29.16 13.89
CA ARG A 63 10.74 30.57 14.04
C ARG A 63 11.72 31.48 13.33
N VAL A 64 11.18 32.27 12.41
CA VAL A 64 11.94 33.27 11.68
C VAL A 64 11.82 34.58 12.46
N MET A 65 12.96 35.05 12.94
CA MET A 65 13.03 36.31 13.69
C MET A 65 14.46 36.85 13.72
N LYS A 66 14.61 38.16 13.98
CA LYS A 66 15.92 38.73 14.33
C LYS A 66 16.33 38.15 15.69
N LEU A 67 17.51 37.55 15.75
CA LEU A 67 17.95 36.89 16.97
C LEU A 67 18.51 37.90 17.97
N PRO A 68 18.05 37.88 19.26
CA PRO A 68 18.58 38.76 20.28
C PRO A 68 20.04 38.40 20.60
N LEU A 69 20.86 39.42 20.73
CA LEU A 69 22.28 39.28 21.10
C LEU A 69 22.50 39.83 22.51
N THR A 70 23.40 39.21 23.26
CA THR A 70 23.92 39.72 24.52
C THR A 70 24.84 40.91 24.28
N SER A 71 25.19 41.67 25.32
CA SER A 71 26.18 42.76 25.28
C SER A 71 27.52 42.34 24.65
N ASN A 72 27.85 41.05 24.70
CA ASN A 72 29.09 40.49 24.12
C ASN A 72 28.89 39.92 22.71
N GLY A 73 27.80 40.27 22.02
CA GLY A 73 27.51 39.83 20.62
C GLY A 73 27.15 38.37 20.43
N LYS A 74 26.90 37.62 21.51
CA LYS A 74 26.44 36.21 21.42
C LYS A 74 24.91 36.14 21.46
N ILE A 75 24.33 35.12 20.80
CA ILE A 75 22.88 34.91 20.83
C ILE A 75 22.39 34.74 22.29
N ASP A 76 21.42 35.54 22.70
CA ASP A 76 20.82 35.49 24.04
C ASP A 76 19.82 34.32 24.15
N ARG A 77 20.34 33.18 24.56
CA ARG A 77 19.56 31.97 24.72
C ARG A 77 18.60 32.03 25.93
N LYS A 78 18.89 32.90 26.94
CA LYS A 78 17.97 33.09 28.08
C LYS A 78 16.74 33.84 27.64
N TYR A 79 16.91 34.89 26.86
CA TYR A 79 15.80 35.59 26.24
C TYR A 79 14.95 34.68 25.37
N LEU A 80 15.59 33.91 24.49
CA LEU A 80 14.88 32.96 23.61
C LEU A 80 14.14 31.85 24.40
N LYS A 81 14.61 31.46 25.59
CA LYS A 81 13.90 30.54 26.49
C LYS A 81 12.65 31.14 27.10
N ASN A 82 12.63 32.45 27.33
CA ASN A 82 11.56 33.16 28.04
C ASN A 82 10.52 33.78 27.10
N ILE A 83 10.75 33.78 25.79
CA ILE A 83 9.75 34.23 24.84
C ILE A 83 8.51 33.35 24.99
N GLU A 84 7.38 33.91 25.40
CA GLU A 84 6.11 33.20 25.34
C GLU A 84 5.83 32.80 23.90
N ILE A 85 5.53 31.55 23.72
CA ILE A 85 5.08 31.03 22.44
C ILE A 85 3.62 31.47 22.31
N VAL A 86 3.40 32.71 21.87
CA VAL A 86 2.11 33.08 21.31
C VAL A 86 1.97 32.24 20.05
N GLU A 87 1.05 31.30 20.07
CA GLU A 87 0.66 30.57 18.88
C GLU A 87 0.05 31.61 17.94
N ASP A 88 0.82 32.04 16.92
CA ASP A 88 0.37 32.99 15.93
C ASP A 88 -0.85 32.38 15.22
N LYS A 89 -2.03 32.89 15.57
CA LYS A 89 -3.22 32.83 14.74
C LYS A 89 -2.96 33.74 13.54
N LYS A 90 -2.22 33.27 12.55
CA LYS A 90 -2.29 33.81 11.20
C LYS A 90 -3.19 32.93 10.38
N GLU A 91 -4.40 33.40 10.18
CA GLU A 91 -5.21 33.13 9.02
C GLU A 91 -4.35 33.47 7.79
N ALA A 92 -3.75 32.46 7.19
CA ALA A 92 -3.24 32.55 5.85
C ALA A 92 -4.30 31.89 4.96
N ASP A 93 -5.15 32.74 4.39
CA ASP A 93 -5.89 32.44 3.17
C ASP A 93 -4.90 31.98 2.09
N THR A 94 -4.71 30.69 1.99
CA THR A 94 -4.24 30.05 0.79
C THR A 94 -5.30 29.04 0.40
N LYS A 95 -6.03 29.41 -0.63
CA LYS A 95 -7.01 28.61 -1.35
C LYS A 95 -6.39 27.28 -1.78
N ASN A 96 -6.41 26.30 -0.91
CA ASN A 96 -6.63 24.91 -1.23
C ASN A 96 -7.90 24.55 -0.46
N THR A 97 -8.99 24.48 -1.18
CA THR A 97 -10.34 24.18 -0.70
C THR A 97 -10.33 22.79 -0.05
N ILE A 98 -9.94 22.74 1.23
CA ILE A 98 -10.29 21.62 2.09
C ILE A 98 -11.76 21.86 2.36
N ASN A 99 -12.63 21.00 1.85
CA ASN A 99 -14.03 20.99 2.23
C ASN A 99 -14.10 20.69 3.74
N SER A 100 -14.04 21.74 4.56
CA SER A 100 -14.40 21.68 5.99
C SER A 100 -15.87 21.28 6.20
N ASP A 101 -16.63 21.20 5.13
CA ASP A 101 -18.03 20.74 5.08
C ASP A 101 -18.14 19.23 4.88
N SER A 102 -17.01 18.48 4.77
CA SER A 102 -17.06 17.03 4.70
C SER A 102 -17.64 16.43 5.99
N SER A 103 -18.65 15.61 5.85
CA SER A 103 -19.29 14.89 6.96
C SER A 103 -18.34 13.98 7.74
N THR A 104 -17.18 13.66 7.16
CA THR A 104 -16.15 12.77 7.73
C THR A 104 -15.07 13.51 8.52
N TYR A 105 -14.84 14.81 8.23
CA TYR A 105 -13.76 15.58 8.83
C TYR A 105 -13.81 15.65 10.37
N PHE A 106 -14.92 16.07 10.93
CA PHE A 106 -15.06 16.26 12.39
C PHE A 106 -14.96 14.94 13.16
N PRO A 107 -15.65 13.84 12.77
CA PRO A 107 -15.52 12.55 13.43
C PRO A 107 -14.11 11.98 13.37
N ILE A 108 -13.41 12.07 12.24
CA ILE A 108 -12.04 11.59 12.09
C ILE A 108 -11.08 12.42 12.95
N LYS A 109 -11.23 13.75 12.95
CA LYS A 109 -10.47 14.64 13.85
C LYS A 109 -10.68 14.27 15.30
N GLU A 110 -11.91 14.00 15.72
CA GLU A 110 -12.22 13.63 17.11
C GLU A 110 -11.54 12.31 17.52
N ILE A 111 -11.50 11.31 16.63
CA ILE A 111 -10.78 10.05 16.83
C ILE A 111 -9.30 10.34 17.12
N TRP A 112 -8.66 11.17 16.32
CA TRP A 112 -7.25 11.54 16.50
C TRP A 112 -7.02 12.37 17.76
N CYS A 113 -7.90 13.32 18.05
CA CYS A 113 -7.83 14.13 19.27
C CYS A 113 -7.92 13.27 20.52
N LYS A 114 -8.79 12.26 20.55
CA LYS A 114 -8.92 11.31 21.67
C LYS A 114 -7.70 10.41 21.82
N LEU A 115 -7.15 9.87 20.74
CA LEU A 115 -5.99 8.99 20.79
C LEU A 115 -4.71 9.72 21.19
N LEU A 116 -4.51 10.93 20.69
CA LEU A 116 -3.36 11.75 20.99
C LEU A 116 -3.52 12.61 22.24
N GLN A 117 -4.71 12.56 22.89
CA GLN A 117 -5.08 13.39 24.06
C GLN A 117 -4.83 14.88 23.83
N ARG A 118 -5.21 15.38 22.63
CA ARG A 118 -4.98 16.75 22.18
C ARG A 118 -6.20 17.29 21.44
N SER A 119 -6.43 18.59 21.55
CA SER A 119 -7.52 19.30 20.85
C SER A 119 -7.02 20.24 19.75
N ASP A 120 -5.70 20.46 19.66
CA ASP A 120 -5.05 21.45 18.79
C ASP A 120 -4.54 20.88 17.45
N ILE A 121 -5.10 19.75 16.99
CA ILE A 121 -4.75 19.11 15.71
C ILE A 121 -5.38 19.90 14.57
N ARG A 122 -4.53 20.45 13.68
CA ARG A 122 -4.92 21.15 12.46
C ARG A 122 -4.95 20.22 11.26
N PRO A 123 -5.66 20.57 10.18
CA PRO A 123 -5.76 19.74 8.99
C PRO A 123 -4.41 19.35 8.38
N ASP A 124 -3.46 20.27 8.36
CA ASP A 124 -2.12 20.16 7.78
C ASP A 124 -1.05 19.63 8.74
N SER A 125 -1.42 19.35 9.98
CA SER A 125 -0.47 18.87 10.99
C SER A 125 -0.04 17.44 10.72
N ASP A 126 1.28 17.19 10.66
CA ASP A 126 1.82 15.83 10.65
C ASP A 126 1.55 15.16 12.01
N LEU A 127 0.67 14.17 12.02
CA LEU A 127 0.21 13.48 13.23
C LEU A 127 1.34 12.80 13.99
N ARG A 128 2.43 12.41 13.31
CA ARG A 128 3.63 11.86 13.95
C ARG A 128 4.32 12.88 14.84
N SER A 129 4.27 14.16 14.47
CA SER A 129 4.81 15.25 15.30
C SER A 129 4.03 15.44 16.60
N PHE A 130 2.82 14.91 16.67
CA PHE A 130 1.95 14.92 17.85
C PHE A 130 2.01 13.62 18.63
N GLY A 131 2.92 12.69 18.27
CA GLY A 131 3.13 11.43 18.96
C GLY A 131 2.37 10.22 18.37
N ALA A 132 1.81 10.35 17.15
CA ALA A 132 1.24 9.21 16.46
C ALA A 132 2.35 8.26 16.01
N ASP A 133 2.60 7.24 16.81
CA ASP A 133 3.41 6.08 16.45
C ASP A 133 2.59 5.06 15.66
N SER A 134 3.22 3.98 15.22
CA SER A 134 2.55 2.94 14.42
C SER A 134 1.37 2.29 15.15
N LEU A 135 1.43 2.20 16.48
CA LEU A 135 0.36 1.62 17.27
C LEU A 135 -0.86 2.56 17.31
N ILE A 136 -0.62 3.84 17.57
CA ILE A 136 -1.67 4.88 17.58
C ILE A 136 -2.30 5.02 16.18
N MET A 137 -1.49 4.96 15.10
CA MET A 137 -2.00 4.96 13.73
C MET A 137 -2.90 3.76 13.45
N ALA A 138 -2.50 2.56 13.87
CA ALA A 138 -3.31 1.36 13.72
C ALA A 138 -4.63 1.44 14.52
N GLN A 139 -4.59 1.97 15.74
CA GLN A 139 -5.79 2.19 16.55
C GLN A 139 -6.73 3.23 15.91
N ALA A 140 -6.17 4.31 15.35
CA ALA A 140 -6.94 5.33 14.63
C ALA A 140 -7.65 4.73 13.42
N VAL A 141 -6.94 3.97 12.61
CA VAL A 141 -7.49 3.28 11.43
C VAL A 141 -8.63 2.32 11.82
N GLY A 142 -8.46 1.54 12.90
CA GLY A 142 -9.52 0.66 13.41
C GLY A 142 -10.77 1.45 13.82
N LYS A 143 -10.61 2.58 14.54
CA LYS A 143 -11.74 3.43 14.95
C LYS A 143 -12.38 4.16 13.78
N ILE A 144 -11.62 4.63 12.80
CA ILE A 144 -12.12 5.26 11.58
C ILE A 144 -12.98 4.25 10.79
N ARG A 145 -12.51 3.01 10.62
CA ARG A 145 -13.29 1.97 9.95
C ARG A 145 -14.62 1.66 10.66
N ASN A 146 -14.60 1.58 11.98
CA ASN A 146 -15.82 1.38 12.76
C ASN A 146 -16.80 2.55 12.57
N PHE A 147 -16.32 3.79 12.64
CA PHE A 147 -17.12 4.99 12.36
C PHE A 147 -17.73 4.93 10.94
N LEU A 148 -16.95 4.55 9.92
CA LEU A 148 -17.46 4.44 8.54
C LEU A 148 -18.55 3.36 8.40
N LYS A 149 -18.45 2.26 9.13
CA LYS A 149 -19.49 1.22 9.17
C LYS A 149 -20.77 1.71 9.87
N GLU A 150 -20.62 2.38 11.01
CA GLU A 150 -21.74 2.89 11.81
C GLU A 150 -22.48 4.07 11.13
N SER A 151 -21.77 4.88 10.35
CA SER A 151 -22.34 6.02 9.62
C SER A 151 -23.19 5.62 8.41
N GLY A 152 -23.33 4.32 8.12
CA GLY A 152 -24.15 3.83 7.00
C GLY A 152 -23.51 4.09 5.62
N SER A 153 -22.24 4.51 5.59
CA SER A 153 -21.55 4.85 4.34
C SER A 153 -21.22 3.63 3.49
N GLN A 154 -21.62 2.41 3.89
CA GLN A 154 -21.26 1.12 3.25
C GLN A 154 -19.78 1.01 2.83
N CYS A 155 -18.93 1.92 3.32
CA CYS A 155 -17.54 2.06 2.90
C CYS A 155 -16.66 1.14 3.76
N ASP A 156 -16.41 -0.09 3.29
CA ASP A 156 -15.42 -0.97 3.92
C ASP A 156 -14.06 -0.75 3.27
N VAL A 157 -13.27 0.17 3.86
CA VAL A 157 -11.88 0.38 3.44
C VAL A 157 -11.03 -0.70 4.11
N PRO A 158 -10.26 -1.51 3.35
CA PRO A 158 -9.35 -2.49 3.94
C PRO A 158 -8.40 -1.83 4.95
N PHE A 159 -8.18 -2.50 6.09
CA PHE A 159 -7.40 -1.97 7.20
C PHE A 159 -5.97 -1.60 6.81
N ASP A 160 -5.32 -2.48 6.08
CA ASP A 160 -3.94 -2.35 5.61
C ASP A 160 -3.78 -1.20 4.62
N ILE A 161 -4.72 -1.01 3.72
CA ILE A 161 -4.71 0.09 2.74
C ILE A 161 -4.85 1.44 3.45
N LEU A 162 -5.81 1.57 4.37
CA LEU A 162 -6.00 2.80 5.12
C LEU A 162 -4.81 3.06 6.07
N LEU A 163 -4.24 2.02 6.65
CA LEU A 163 -3.05 2.15 7.50
C LEU A 163 -1.83 2.60 6.68
N LYS A 164 -1.59 1.99 5.52
CA LYS A 164 -0.51 2.37 4.61
C LYS A 164 -0.66 3.83 4.17
N GLN A 165 -1.87 4.25 3.82
CA GLN A 165 -2.16 5.64 3.47
C GLN A 165 -1.88 6.58 4.65
N THR A 166 -2.33 6.24 5.86
CA THR A 166 -2.11 7.03 7.07
C THR A 166 -0.63 7.17 7.43
N ILE A 167 0.17 6.11 7.20
CA ILE A 167 1.62 6.13 7.43
C ILE A 167 2.33 6.99 6.38
N ASN A 168 1.96 6.88 5.12
CA ASN A 168 2.62 7.59 4.01
C ASN A 168 2.25 9.08 3.95
N SER A 169 1.01 9.40 4.29
CA SER A 169 0.44 10.75 4.28
C SER A 169 -0.21 11.06 5.63
N PRO A 170 0.59 11.33 6.67
CA PRO A 170 0.13 11.36 8.06
C PRO A 170 -0.47 12.71 8.48
N THR A 171 -1.09 13.46 7.58
CA THR A 171 -1.85 14.65 7.93
C THR A 171 -3.35 14.36 7.97
N LEU A 172 -4.06 15.08 8.83
CA LEU A 172 -5.51 14.91 8.96
C LEU A 172 -6.24 15.18 7.63
N SER A 173 -5.81 16.20 6.90
CA SER A 173 -6.38 16.58 5.61
C SER A 173 -6.20 15.50 4.55
N GLU A 174 -5.01 14.88 4.46
CA GLU A 174 -4.74 13.82 3.49
C GLU A 174 -5.53 12.56 3.79
N ILE A 175 -5.65 12.19 5.08
CA ILE A 175 -6.43 11.04 5.51
C ILE A 175 -7.92 11.26 5.20
N VAL A 176 -8.47 12.43 5.54
CA VAL A 176 -9.87 12.78 5.26
C VAL A 176 -10.12 12.83 3.76
N SER A 177 -9.27 13.53 2.99
CA SER A 177 -9.41 13.61 1.53
C SER A 177 -9.38 12.23 0.87
N TYR A 178 -8.54 11.34 1.34
CA TYR A 178 -8.49 9.96 0.86
C TYR A 178 -9.80 9.22 1.14
N ILE A 179 -10.33 9.33 2.36
CA ILE A 179 -11.60 8.71 2.76
C ILE A 179 -12.77 9.29 1.97
N ASP A 180 -12.84 10.63 1.84
CA ASP A 180 -13.88 11.31 1.06
C ASP A 180 -13.84 10.91 -0.42
N GLN A 181 -12.66 10.77 -1.01
CA GLN A 181 -12.53 10.26 -2.38
C GLN A 181 -13.05 8.82 -2.51
N ILE A 182 -12.86 7.99 -1.50
CA ILE A 182 -13.40 6.62 -1.51
C ILE A 182 -14.93 6.65 -1.37
N ILE A 183 -15.47 7.49 -0.48
CA ILE A 183 -16.91 7.67 -0.30
C ILE A 183 -17.54 8.22 -1.58
N LEU A 184 -16.98 9.30 -2.15
CA LEU A 184 -17.46 9.91 -3.39
C LEU A 184 -17.37 8.92 -4.57
N LYS A 185 -16.29 8.15 -4.69
CA LYS A 185 -16.18 7.09 -5.70
C LYS A 185 -17.26 6.02 -5.51
N LYS A 186 -17.65 5.71 -4.28
CA LYS A 186 -18.76 4.80 -4.01
C LYS A 186 -20.11 5.42 -4.30
N GLU A 187 -20.35 6.68 -3.96
CA GLU A 187 -21.59 7.38 -4.28
C GLU A 187 -21.76 7.59 -5.80
N VAL A 188 -20.67 7.82 -6.53
CA VAL A 188 -20.67 7.85 -7.99
C VAL A 188 -20.86 6.44 -8.56
N ASN A 189 -20.27 5.41 -7.93
CA ASN A 189 -20.45 4.01 -8.32
C ASN A 189 -21.83 3.46 -7.91
N SER A 190 -22.48 3.97 -6.84
CA SER A 190 -23.85 3.58 -6.47
C SER A 190 -24.92 4.20 -7.37
N ARG A 191 -24.60 5.23 -8.15
CA ARG A 191 -25.44 5.69 -9.26
C ARG A 191 -25.30 4.85 -10.52
N TYR A 192 -24.29 3.98 -10.58
CA TYR A 192 -24.09 2.94 -11.58
C TYR A 192 -24.22 1.59 -10.86
N GLU A 193 -25.47 1.27 -10.52
CA GLU A 193 -25.92 0.14 -9.71
C GLU A 193 -25.17 -1.15 -9.97
N ASP A 194 -24.64 -1.73 -8.86
CA ASP A 194 -25.04 -3.03 -8.33
C ASP A 194 -25.61 -3.98 -9.40
N ALA A 195 -24.74 -4.60 -10.17
CA ALA A 195 -24.99 -5.99 -10.44
C ALA A 195 -25.07 -6.64 -9.05
N GLU A 196 -26.24 -7.15 -8.66
CA GLU A 196 -26.47 -7.89 -7.44
C GLU A 196 -25.27 -8.80 -7.23
N VAL A 197 -24.59 -8.67 -6.07
CA VAL A 197 -23.44 -9.53 -5.77
C VAL A 197 -24.01 -10.91 -5.60
N ASN A 198 -23.96 -11.68 -6.67
CA ASN A 198 -24.30 -13.08 -6.61
C ASN A 198 -23.13 -13.78 -5.90
N GLU A 199 -23.31 -14.07 -4.60
CA GLU A 199 -22.30 -14.77 -3.78
C GLU A 199 -21.92 -16.14 -4.36
N GLU A 200 -22.74 -16.68 -5.27
CA GLU A 200 -22.50 -17.94 -5.97
C GLU A 200 -21.50 -17.78 -7.13
N GLU A 201 -21.30 -16.56 -7.63
CA GLU A 201 -20.37 -16.33 -8.75
C GLU A 201 -18.91 -16.37 -8.31
N LEU A 202 -18.07 -17.06 -9.09
CA LEU A 202 -16.63 -17.18 -8.84
C LEU A 202 -15.94 -15.83 -8.82
N GLY A 203 -16.29 -14.94 -9.75
CA GLY A 203 -15.66 -13.64 -9.94
C GLY A 203 -16.57 -12.46 -9.65
N LYS A 204 -16.03 -11.44 -9.01
CA LYS A 204 -16.70 -10.15 -8.82
C LYS A 204 -16.20 -9.15 -9.87
N LEU A 205 -17.09 -8.79 -10.79
CA LEU A 205 -16.80 -7.77 -11.80
C LEU A 205 -16.96 -6.38 -11.19
N LYS A 206 -16.03 -5.48 -11.53
CA LYS A 206 -16.08 -4.06 -11.18
C LYS A 206 -15.80 -3.19 -12.40
N ILE A 207 -16.71 -2.26 -12.69
CA ILE A 207 -16.52 -1.26 -13.73
C ILE A 207 -15.76 -0.06 -13.15
N HIS A 208 -14.59 0.26 -13.71
CA HIS A 208 -13.78 1.41 -13.30
C HIS A 208 -14.04 2.64 -14.17
N LYS A 209 -14.38 2.41 -15.43
CA LYS A 209 -14.70 3.46 -16.40
C LYS A 209 -15.66 2.93 -17.46
N LYS A 210 -16.72 3.67 -17.78
CA LYS A 210 -17.51 3.47 -18.99
C LYS A 210 -16.92 4.31 -20.10
N GLY A 211 -16.48 3.64 -21.17
CA GLY A 211 -15.91 4.26 -22.36
C GLY A 211 -16.97 4.71 -23.38
N LYS A 212 -16.51 5.42 -24.42
CA LYS A 212 -17.36 5.85 -25.55
C LYS A 212 -17.21 4.93 -26.76
N GLU A 213 -16.11 4.16 -26.81
CA GLU A 213 -15.82 3.21 -27.88
C GLU A 213 -16.38 1.84 -27.52
N ASP A 214 -16.77 1.08 -28.51
CA ASP A 214 -17.19 -0.31 -28.38
C ASP A 214 -15.97 -1.22 -28.21
N LYS A 215 -15.31 -1.03 -27.06
CA LYS A 215 -14.11 -1.74 -26.64
C LYS A 215 -14.16 -1.97 -25.13
N LEU A 216 -13.91 -3.19 -24.72
CA LEU A 216 -13.79 -3.59 -23.32
C LEU A 216 -12.34 -3.94 -22.99
N VAL A 217 -11.82 -3.36 -21.91
CA VAL A 217 -10.54 -3.74 -21.30
C VAL A 217 -10.83 -4.46 -20.00
N VAL A 218 -10.39 -5.70 -19.89
CA VAL A 218 -10.61 -6.55 -18.71
C VAL A 218 -9.29 -6.80 -18.00
N ILE A 219 -9.23 -6.52 -16.70
CA ILE A 219 -8.07 -6.76 -15.85
C ILE A 219 -8.41 -7.88 -14.85
N PHE A 220 -7.57 -8.91 -14.81
CA PHE A 220 -7.76 -10.05 -13.92
C PHE A 220 -6.91 -9.92 -12.65
N HIS A 221 -7.42 -10.47 -11.54
CA HIS A 221 -6.69 -10.56 -10.27
C HIS A 221 -5.42 -11.41 -10.39
N ALA A 222 -4.45 -11.17 -9.51
CA ALA A 222 -3.26 -12.00 -9.36
C ALA A 222 -3.48 -13.14 -8.33
N GLY A 223 -2.40 -13.73 -7.86
CA GLY A 223 -2.38 -14.95 -7.06
C GLY A 223 -3.12 -14.90 -5.72
N LEU A 224 -3.39 -13.71 -5.17
CA LEU A 224 -4.16 -13.53 -3.93
C LEU A 224 -5.66 -13.24 -4.18
N GLY A 225 -6.12 -13.26 -5.43
CA GLY A 225 -7.52 -13.05 -5.77
C GLY A 225 -7.99 -11.59 -5.71
N SER A 226 -7.15 -10.64 -5.31
CA SER A 226 -7.46 -9.21 -5.22
C SER A 226 -7.02 -8.44 -6.45
N ILE A 227 -7.67 -7.29 -6.69
CA ILE A 227 -7.33 -6.29 -7.71
C ILE A 227 -6.64 -5.06 -7.08
N ASP A 228 -6.58 -4.99 -5.76
CA ASP A 228 -6.19 -3.76 -5.06
C ASP A 228 -4.79 -3.28 -5.41
N GLU A 229 -3.86 -4.19 -5.67
CA GLU A 229 -2.48 -3.88 -6.08
C GLU A 229 -2.40 -3.20 -7.46
N PHE A 230 -3.42 -3.43 -8.32
CA PHE A 230 -3.47 -2.85 -9.67
C PHE A 230 -4.24 -1.53 -9.75
N LEU A 231 -4.81 -1.02 -8.66
CA LEU A 231 -5.59 0.22 -8.69
C LEU A 231 -4.81 1.42 -9.27
N PRO A 232 -3.52 1.64 -8.99
CA PRO A 232 -2.74 2.72 -9.62
C PRO A 232 -2.61 2.53 -11.14
N PHE A 233 -2.37 1.30 -11.61
CA PHE A 233 -2.30 0.96 -13.02
C PHE A 233 -3.65 1.18 -13.71
N ILE A 234 -4.74 0.71 -13.11
CA ILE A 234 -6.11 0.90 -13.59
C ILE A 234 -6.45 2.40 -13.70
N GLN A 235 -6.03 3.21 -12.72
CA GLN A 235 -6.23 4.66 -12.77
C GLN A 235 -5.48 5.31 -13.94
N GLY A 236 -4.25 4.86 -14.21
CA GLY A 236 -3.48 5.29 -15.39
C GLY A 236 -4.22 4.96 -16.69
N LEU A 237 -4.69 3.73 -16.84
CA LEU A 237 -5.49 3.31 -17.99
C LEU A 237 -6.78 4.12 -18.13
N CYS A 238 -7.47 4.43 -17.05
CA CYS A 238 -8.69 5.25 -17.08
C CYS A 238 -8.47 6.65 -17.66
N ASN A 239 -7.27 7.20 -17.59
CA ASN A 239 -6.96 8.52 -18.14
C ASN A 239 -6.71 8.47 -19.66
N GLU A 240 -6.15 7.40 -20.16
CA GLU A 240 -5.67 7.29 -21.57
C GLU A 240 -6.62 6.47 -22.47
N GLU A 241 -7.18 5.37 -21.95
CA GLU A 241 -8.03 4.46 -22.70
C GLU A 241 -9.42 5.07 -22.95
N LYS A 242 -9.95 4.88 -24.17
CA LYS A 242 -11.28 5.37 -24.56
C LYS A 242 -12.38 4.33 -24.40
N GLY A 243 -12.02 3.07 -24.31
CA GLY A 243 -12.91 1.94 -24.07
C GLY A 243 -13.42 1.86 -22.63
N THR A 244 -14.32 0.93 -22.39
CA THR A 244 -14.79 0.57 -21.04
C THR A 244 -13.73 -0.26 -20.33
N ILE A 245 -13.45 0.04 -19.06
CA ILE A 245 -12.43 -0.64 -18.25
C ILE A 245 -13.12 -1.35 -17.09
N VAL A 246 -12.90 -2.65 -16.99
CA VAL A 246 -13.41 -3.48 -15.91
C VAL A 246 -12.29 -4.31 -15.29
N SER A 247 -12.50 -4.73 -14.05
CA SER A 247 -11.67 -5.76 -13.42
C SER A 247 -12.51 -6.89 -12.86
N ILE A 248 -11.91 -8.07 -12.74
CA ILE A 248 -12.51 -9.23 -12.12
C ILE A 248 -11.62 -9.66 -10.96
N ALA A 249 -12.15 -9.58 -9.73
CA ALA A 249 -11.55 -10.12 -8.51
C ALA A 249 -12.15 -11.48 -8.18
N LEU A 250 -11.43 -12.31 -7.45
CA LEU A 250 -11.97 -13.56 -6.90
C LEU A 250 -13.04 -13.24 -5.85
N ASN A 251 -14.19 -13.87 -5.94
CA ASN A 251 -15.32 -13.66 -5.05
C ASN A 251 -15.65 -14.93 -4.24
N ASN A 252 -15.93 -16.04 -4.89
CA ASN A 252 -16.23 -17.31 -4.23
C ASN A 252 -14.95 -18.14 -4.04
N VAL A 253 -14.24 -17.90 -2.93
CA VAL A 253 -12.99 -18.60 -2.62
C VAL A 253 -13.22 -20.09 -2.40
N LYS A 254 -14.34 -20.49 -1.79
CA LYS A 254 -14.64 -21.91 -1.60
C LYS A 254 -14.67 -22.63 -2.94
N GLN A 255 -15.40 -22.10 -3.91
CA GLN A 255 -15.46 -22.69 -5.26
C GLN A 255 -14.08 -22.74 -5.93
N TYR A 256 -13.27 -21.70 -5.73
CA TYR A 256 -11.90 -21.63 -6.25
C TYR A 256 -11.00 -22.73 -5.68
N LEU A 257 -11.09 -22.98 -4.37
CA LEU A 257 -10.33 -24.01 -3.68
C LEU A 257 -10.81 -25.43 -4.03
N ASP A 258 -12.08 -25.59 -4.41
CA ASP A 258 -12.67 -26.87 -4.84
C ASP A 258 -12.24 -27.28 -6.26
N PHE A 259 -11.66 -26.39 -7.05
CA PHE A 259 -11.16 -26.73 -8.38
C PHE A 259 -9.92 -27.63 -8.30
N TYR A 260 -9.83 -28.57 -9.25
CA TYR A 260 -8.62 -29.35 -9.41
C TYR A 260 -7.46 -28.47 -9.89
N ALA A 261 -6.36 -28.43 -9.16
CA ALA A 261 -5.23 -27.52 -9.44
C ALA A 261 -4.66 -27.69 -10.86
N GLY A 262 -4.62 -28.93 -11.39
CA GLY A 262 -4.11 -29.19 -12.75
C GLY A 262 -4.95 -28.58 -13.88
N HIS A 263 -6.15 -28.11 -13.62
CA HIS A 263 -7.05 -27.42 -14.56
C HIS A 263 -7.66 -26.16 -13.94
N LEU A 264 -6.94 -25.55 -13.02
CA LEU A 264 -7.43 -24.39 -12.28
C LEU A 264 -7.76 -23.21 -13.20
N TYR A 265 -6.84 -22.85 -14.08
CA TYR A 265 -6.99 -21.65 -14.92
C TYR A 265 -8.05 -21.83 -16.00
N GLU A 266 -8.17 -23.02 -16.56
CA GLU A 266 -9.25 -23.37 -17.49
C GLU A 266 -10.61 -23.27 -16.78
N SER A 267 -10.73 -23.81 -15.55
CA SER A 267 -11.97 -23.76 -14.78
C SER A 267 -12.37 -22.35 -14.38
N VAL A 268 -11.40 -21.52 -13.98
CA VAL A 268 -11.60 -20.10 -13.68
C VAL A 268 -11.99 -19.32 -14.93
N ALA A 269 -11.28 -19.55 -16.04
CA ALA A 269 -11.54 -18.89 -17.31
C ALA A 269 -12.93 -19.19 -17.86
N ASP A 270 -13.41 -20.41 -17.72
CA ASP A 270 -14.79 -20.78 -18.13
C ASP A 270 -15.85 -19.93 -17.41
N LYS A 271 -15.64 -19.66 -16.11
CA LYS A 271 -16.54 -18.82 -15.33
C LYS A 271 -16.43 -17.35 -15.71
N TYR A 272 -15.19 -16.85 -15.81
CA TYR A 272 -14.96 -15.43 -16.13
C TYR A 272 -15.34 -15.07 -17.56
N THR A 273 -15.16 -15.99 -18.51
CA THR A 273 -15.63 -15.80 -19.88
C THR A 273 -17.14 -15.53 -19.93
N LYS A 274 -17.96 -16.24 -19.14
CA LYS A 274 -19.40 -16.00 -19.06
C LYS A 274 -19.70 -14.58 -18.58
N ILE A 275 -19.07 -14.18 -17.46
CA ILE A 275 -19.24 -12.84 -16.88
C ILE A 275 -18.91 -11.75 -17.90
N ILE A 276 -17.85 -11.94 -18.69
CA ILE A 276 -17.41 -10.95 -19.68
C ILE A 276 -18.35 -10.90 -20.89
N LEU A 277 -18.79 -12.04 -21.38
CA LEU A 277 -19.70 -12.12 -22.52
C LEU A 277 -21.07 -11.47 -22.23
N ASP A 278 -21.55 -11.55 -20.98
CA ASP A 278 -22.81 -10.93 -20.56
C ASP A 278 -22.76 -9.38 -20.64
N LEU A 279 -21.55 -8.78 -20.77
CA LEU A 279 -21.40 -7.34 -20.99
C LEU A 279 -21.67 -6.90 -22.45
N GLY A 280 -21.67 -7.81 -23.42
CA GLY A 280 -22.09 -7.59 -24.79
C GLY A 280 -21.14 -6.74 -25.65
N TYR A 281 -19.82 -6.79 -25.40
CA TYR A 281 -18.81 -6.09 -26.20
C TYR A 281 -18.22 -7.01 -27.28
N ASP A 282 -18.05 -6.47 -28.49
CA ASP A 282 -17.48 -7.22 -29.62
C ASP A 282 -15.95 -7.17 -29.67
N LYS A 283 -15.33 -6.12 -29.10
CA LYS A 283 -13.87 -5.93 -29.08
C LYS A 283 -13.35 -5.97 -27.65
N ILE A 284 -12.53 -6.97 -27.35
CA ILE A 284 -12.08 -7.23 -25.99
C ILE A 284 -10.53 -7.24 -25.93
N GLN A 285 -9.99 -6.49 -25.00
CA GLN A 285 -8.59 -6.55 -24.59
C GLN A 285 -8.49 -7.15 -23.19
N LEU A 286 -7.59 -8.12 -23.02
CA LEU A 286 -7.40 -8.84 -21.77
C LEU A 286 -6.02 -8.50 -21.18
N ILE A 287 -5.96 -8.19 -19.90
CA ILE A 287 -4.73 -7.83 -19.20
C ILE A 287 -4.64 -8.66 -17.93
N GLY A 288 -3.53 -9.35 -17.72
CA GLY A 288 -3.27 -10.09 -16.49
C GLY A 288 -1.82 -10.07 -16.07
N HIS A 289 -1.59 -10.03 -14.76
CA HIS A 289 -0.28 -10.11 -14.14
C HIS A 289 -0.13 -11.43 -13.40
N CYS A 290 1.03 -12.06 -13.50
CA CYS A 290 1.32 -13.33 -12.82
C CYS A 290 0.22 -14.38 -13.13
N VAL A 291 -0.48 -14.89 -12.14
CA VAL A 291 -1.63 -15.80 -12.28
C VAL A 291 -2.74 -15.23 -13.15
N GLY A 292 -3.01 -13.92 -13.02
CA GLY A 292 -4.02 -13.23 -13.83
C GLY A 292 -3.75 -13.28 -15.33
N GLY A 293 -2.48 -13.33 -15.74
CA GLY A 293 -2.13 -13.50 -17.15
C GLY A 293 -2.45 -14.90 -17.67
N MET A 294 -2.30 -15.93 -16.86
CA MET A 294 -2.69 -17.29 -17.23
C MET A 294 -4.21 -17.39 -17.37
N ILE A 295 -4.96 -16.73 -16.48
CA ILE A 295 -6.42 -16.60 -16.58
C ILE A 295 -6.80 -15.84 -17.87
N ALA A 296 -6.15 -14.70 -18.14
CA ALA A 296 -6.38 -13.91 -19.35
C ALA A 296 -6.16 -14.73 -20.63
N PHE A 297 -5.10 -15.54 -20.65
CA PHE A 297 -4.78 -16.41 -21.76
C PHE A 297 -5.87 -17.47 -22.00
N GLU A 298 -6.33 -18.16 -20.96
CA GLU A 298 -7.40 -19.16 -21.09
C GLU A 298 -8.75 -18.52 -21.45
N VAL A 299 -9.06 -17.34 -20.91
CA VAL A 299 -10.24 -16.55 -21.32
C VAL A 299 -10.17 -16.18 -22.80
N ALA A 300 -8.99 -15.77 -23.31
CA ALA A 300 -8.82 -15.45 -24.74
C ALA A 300 -9.12 -16.65 -25.63
N LYS A 301 -8.67 -17.83 -25.26
CA LYS A 301 -8.98 -19.08 -25.97
C LYS A 301 -10.49 -19.35 -26.01
N ASN A 302 -11.12 -19.29 -24.84
CA ASN A 302 -12.56 -19.52 -24.72
C ASN A 302 -13.39 -18.53 -25.54
N MET A 303 -12.93 -17.29 -25.69
CA MET A 303 -13.57 -16.26 -26.50
C MET A 303 -13.39 -16.51 -27.99
N MET A 304 -12.19 -16.89 -28.42
CA MET A 304 -11.89 -17.24 -29.79
C MET A 304 -12.78 -18.40 -30.26
N ASP A 305 -12.96 -19.43 -29.45
CA ASP A 305 -13.85 -20.56 -29.72
C ASP A 305 -15.33 -20.15 -29.90
N LYS A 306 -15.70 -19.00 -29.34
CA LYS A 306 -17.04 -18.39 -29.44
C LYS A 306 -17.16 -17.32 -30.52
N GLY A 307 -16.09 -17.07 -31.28
CA GLY A 307 -16.07 -16.09 -32.38
C GLY A 307 -16.02 -14.63 -31.90
N VAL A 308 -15.59 -14.38 -30.67
CA VAL A 308 -15.42 -13.01 -30.13
C VAL A 308 -14.04 -12.47 -30.50
N ASP A 309 -13.96 -11.23 -30.94
CA ASP A 309 -12.71 -10.58 -31.36
C ASP A 309 -11.89 -10.14 -30.13
N VAL A 310 -10.87 -10.94 -29.76
CA VAL A 310 -9.88 -10.57 -28.76
C VAL A 310 -8.76 -9.81 -29.45
N ILE A 311 -8.82 -8.49 -29.34
CA ILE A 311 -7.91 -7.58 -30.04
C ILE A 311 -6.50 -7.54 -29.45
N ASP A 312 -6.31 -7.95 -28.20
CA ASP A 312 -5.02 -8.00 -27.54
C ASP A 312 -5.08 -8.79 -26.22
N VAL A 313 -4.02 -9.55 -25.95
CA VAL A 313 -3.79 -10.24 -24.67
C VAL A 313 -2.45 -9.77 -24.13
N SER A 314 -2.49 -8.97 -23.06
CA SER A 314 -1.30 -8.45 -22.39
C SER A 314 -0.97 -9.26 -21.13
N LEU A 315 0.14 -9.99 -21.15
CA LEU A 315 0.64 -10.82 -20.07
C LEU A 315 1.81 -10.11 -19.40
N ILE A 316 1.69 -9.83 -18.10
CA ILE A 316 2.72 -9.12 -17.32
C ILE A 316 3.29 -10.10 -16.31
N ASP A 317 4.59 -10.41 -16.41
CA ASP A 317 5.30 -11.39 -15.58
C ASP A 317 4.53 -12.71 -15.39
N SER A 318 3.88 -13.17 -16.45
CA SER A 318 2.99 -14.32 -16.46
C SER A 318 3.66 -15.48 -17.16
N ILE A 319 4.38 -16.30 -16.40
CA ILE A 319 5.10 -17.46 -16.90
C ILE A 319 4.57 -18.69 -16.16
N PRO A 320 4.17 -19.78 -16.89
CA PRO A 320 3.79 -21.03 -16.26
C PRO A 320 4.92 -21.57 -15.36
N GLY A 321 4.56 -22.04 -14.18
CA GLY A 321 5.50 -22.63 -13.23
C GLY A 321 6.10 -23.95 -13.77
N LYS A 322 7.35 -24.19 -13.47
CA LYS A 322 8.05 -25.41 -13.88
C LYS A 322 8.03 -26.48 -12.79
N TYR A 323 7.83 -26.08 -11.54
CA TYR A 323 8.00 -26.95 -10.37
C TYR A 323 6.85 -26.73 -9.37
N SER A 324 6.37 -27.81 -8.75
CA SER A 324 5.45 -27.73 -7.61
C SER A 324 6.23 -27.58 -6.31
N ILE A 325 5.66 -26.84 -5.39
CA ILE A 325 6.17 -26.76 -4.02
C ILE A 325 5.29 -27.70 -3.17
N GLU A 326 5.83 -28.88 -2.88
CA GLU A 326 5.11 -29.87 -2.06
C GLU A 326 5.25 -29.59 -0.55
N ASP A 327 6.31 -28.87 -0.17
CA ASP A 327 6.64 -28.57 1.21
C ASP A 327 5.84 -27.35 1.70
N ASP A 328 4.98 -27.55 2.68
CA ASP A 328 4.14 -26.48 3.24
C ASP A 328 4.96 -25.34 3.86
N VAL A 329 6.11 -25.61 4.51
CA VAL A 329 6.96 -24.57 5.10
C VAL A 329 7.62 -23.73 4.01
N VAL A 330 8.10 -24.36 2.95
CA VAL A 330 8.67 -23.65 1.79
C VAL A 330 7.60 -22.81 1.11
N MET A 331 6.38 -23.34 0.98
CA MET A 331 5.23 -22.60 0.44
C MET A 331 4.85 -21.40 1.33
N GLU A 332 4.83 -21.59 2.66
CA GLU A 332 4.58 -20.51 3.62
C GLU A 332 5.65 -19.42 3.50
N LEU A 333 6.93 -19.79 3.46
CA LEU A 333 8.04 -18.84 3.29
C LEU A 333 7.95 -18.06 1.96
N THR A 334 7.51 -18.72 0.89
CA THR A 334 7.29 -18.05 -0.41
C THR A 334 6.10 -17.06 -0.33
N PHE A 335 5.10 -17.35 0.50
CA PHE A 335 3.92 -16.52 0.69
C PHE A 335 4.19 -15.26 1.55
N LEU A 336 5.08 -15.32 2.56
CA LEU A 336 5.30 -14.24 3.51
C LEU A 336 5.55 -12.87 2.84
N PRO A 337 6.43 -12.74 1.84
CA PRO A 337 6.66 -11.46 1.16
C PRO A 337 5.43 -10.92 0.44
N MET A 338 4.56 -11.80 -0.09
CA MET A 338 3.34 -11.41 -0.80
C MET A 338 2.36 -10.65 0.11
N VAL A 339 2.41 -10.91 1.42
CA VAL A 339 1.60 -10.24 2.43
C VAL A 339 2.41 -9.26 3.30
N ASN A 340 3.62 -8.90 2.85
CA ASN A 340 4.55 -8.01 3.54
C ASN A 340 4.88 -8.47 4.97
N ILE A 341 5.09 -9.76 5.15
CA ILE A 341 5.59 -10.37 6.37
C ILE A 341 7.07 -10.67 6.19
N THR A 342 7.90 -10.23 7.13
CA THR A 342 9.33 -10.52 7.16
C THR A 342 9.58 -11.94 7.69
N TYR A 343 10.68 -12.53 7.29
CA TYR A 343 11.03 -13.86 7.76
C TYR A 343 11.43 -13.83 9.25
N PRO A 344 10.80 -14.66 10.10
CA PRO A 344 11.12 -14.67 11.53
C PRO A 344 12.48 -15.34 11.79
N VAL A 345 13.11 -14.96 12.88
CA VAL A 345 14.30 -15.59 13.51
C VAL A 345 15.51 -15.87 12.59
N LEU A 346 15.60 -15.25 11.40
CA LEU A 346 16.74 -15.44 10.49
C LEU A 346 18.09 -15.21 11.15
N ALA A 347 18.18 -14.22 12.04
CA ALA A 347 19.42 -13.88 12.74
C ALA A 347 19.94 -15.02 13.63
N GLU A 348 19.06 -15.87 14.18
CA GLU A 348 19.42 -17.00 15.02
C GLU A 348 20.19 -18.05 14.21
N TYR A 349 19.90 -18.16 12.93
CA TYR A 349 20.57 -19.05 11.98
C TYR A 349 21.71 -18.36 11.21
N GLN A 350 22.03 -17.12 11.57
CA GLN A 350 23.02 -16.30 10.87
C GLN A 350 22.75 -16.22 9.36
N LEU A 351 21.46 -16.08 9.00
CA LEU A 351 20.96 -15.92 7.65
C LEU A 351 20.51 -14.48 7.42
N ASN A 352 20.53 -14.06 6.15
CA ASN A 352 19.88 -12.89 5.66
C ASN A 352 18.82 -13.24 4.62
N GLU A 353 17.92 -12.30 4.31
CA GLU A 353 16.82 -12.52 3.38
C GLU A 353 17.32 -12.91 1.97
N ARG A 354 18.44 -12.35 1.53
CA ARG A 354 19.01 -12.64 0.21
C ARG A 354 19.39 -14.10 0.07
N GLU A 355 20.06 -14.70 1.06
CA GLU A 355 20.42 -16.13 1.05
C GLU A 355 19.19 -17.02 0.97
N LEU A 356 18.10 -16.63 1.65
CA LEU A 356 16.83 -17.35 1.57
C LEU A 356 16.18 -17.21 0.18
N TYR A 357 16.16 -16.00 -0.40
CA TYR A 357 15.65 -15.80 -1.77
C TYR A 357 16.44 -16.58 -2.80
N GLU A 358 17.77 -16.55 -2.75
CA GLU A 358 18.63 -17.32 -3.68
C GLU A 358 18.38 -18.83 -3.57
N TYR A 359 18.15 -19.34 -2.35
CA TYR A 359 17.78 -20.74 -2.14
C TYR A 359 16.41 -21.06 -2.74
N MET A 360 15.41 -20.20 -2.51
CA MET A 360 14.07 -20.38 -3.07
C MET A 360 14.10 -20.34 -4.59
N ASP A 361 14.79 -19.37 -5.18
CA ASP A 361 14.94 -19.24 -6.63
C ASP A 361 15.60 -20.49 -7.25
N GLU A 362 16.59 -21.08 -6.59
CA GLU A 362 17.16 -22.34 -7.04
C GLU A 362 16.14 -23.49 -6.99
N LYS A 363 15.31 -23.55 -5.95
CA LYS A 363 14.22 -24.54 -5.86
C LYS A 363 13.16 -24.33 -6.95
N PHE A 364 12.94 -23.10 -7.40
CA PHE A 364 12.07 -22.78 -8.54
C PHE A 364 12.76 -22.93 -9.91
N GLY A 365 13.98 -23.50 -9.96
CA GLY A 365 14.71 -23.77 -11.18
C GLY A 365 15.38 -22.56 -11.80
N LYS A 366 15.55 -21.48 -11.05
CA LYS A 366 16.45 -20.39 -11.39
C LYS A 366 17.85 -20.71 -10.86
N TYR A 367 18.88 -20.49 -11.68
CA TYR A 367 20.26 -20.66 -11.23
C TYR A 367 20.72 -19.40 -10.53
N THR A 368 21.02 -19.50 -9.23
CA THR A 368 21.45 -18.35 -8.41
C THR A 368 22.89 -18.41 -7.98
N GLY A 369 23.55 -19.57 -8.11
CA GLY A 369 24.94 -19.76 -7.66
C GLY A 369 25.12 -19.70 -6.14
N ILE A 370 24.08 -19.95 -5.36
CA ILE A 370 24.15 -19.94 -3.89
C ILE A 370 25.22 -20.91 -3.35
N GLU A 371 26.04 -20.45 -2.41
CA GLU A 371 27.08 -21.24 -1.77
C GLU A 371 26.51 -22.41 -0.95
N GLN A 372 27.19 -23.58 -0.96
CA GLN A 372 26.74 -24.74 -0.19
C GLN A 372 26.62 -24.50 1.30
N LYS A 373 27.45 -23.61 1.86
CA LYS A 373 27.36 -23.20 3.28
C LYS A 373 26.05 -22.49 3.58
N SER A 374 25.61 -21.57 2.70
CA SER A 374 24.34 -20.86 2.83
C SER A 374 23.16 -21.81 2.63
N LYS A 375 23.24 -22.75 1.68
CA LYS A 375 22.22 -23.80 1.52
C LYS A 375 22.00 -24.59 2.81
N ASN A 376 23.08 -25.04 3.45
CA ASN A 376 22.99 -25.83 4.68
C ASN A 376 22.32 -25.04 5.80
N LYS A 377 22.62 -23.74 5.93
CA LYS A 377 21.98 -22.88 6.92
C LYS A 377 20.48 -22.67 6.64
N VAL A 378 20.12 -22.47 5.37
CA VAL A 378 18.72 -22.32 4.98
C VAL A 378 17.95 -23.62 5.25
N GLU A 379 18.54 -24.77 4.95
CA GLU A 379 17.92 -26.07 5.25
C GLU A 379 17.76 -26.29 6.76
N GLU A 380 18.74 -25.88 7.57
CA GLU A 380 18.64 -25.92 9.03
C GLU A 380 17.50 -25.02 9.54
N TYR A 381 17.39 -23.81 9.01
CA TYR A 381 16.29 -22.87 9.31
C TYR A 381 14.92 -23.46 8.95
N ILE A 382 14.76 -23.99 7.73
CA ILE A 382 13.51 -24.61 7.28
C ILE A 382 13.16 -25.83 8.16
N ASN A 383 14.15 -26.65 8.51
CA ASN A 383 13.96 -27.80 9.40
C ASN A 383 13.52 -27.34 10.81
N GLY A 384 14.13 -26.27 11.35
CA GLY A 384 13.69 -25.68 12.61
C GLY A 384 12.24 -25.24 12.60
N LEU A 385 11.78 -24.64 11.48
CA LEU A 385 10.38 -24.26 11.32
C LEU A 385 9.43 -25.46 11.16
N ARG A 386 9.86 -26.58 10.61
CA ARG A 386 9.07 -27.82 10.50
C ARG A 386 8.78 -28.46 11.84
N GLU A 387 9.69 -28.30 12.81
CA GLU A 387 9.48 -28.83 14.19
C GLU A 387 8.43 -28.04 14.96
N ILE A 388 8.07 -26.83 14.50
CA ILE A 388 7.04 -25.98 15.12
C ILE A 388 5.67 -26.40 14.57
N GLU A 389 4.70 -26.57 15.45
CA GLU A 389 3.32 -26.87 15.09
C GLU A 389 2.74 -25.76 14.20
N LYS A 390 1.93 -26.12 13.20
CA LYS A 390 1.48 -25.20 12.13
C LYS A 390 0.85 -23.90 12.69
N GLU A 391 -0.04 -23.99 13.67
CA GLU A 391 -0.71 -22.81 14.24
C GLU A 391 0.29 -21.91 14.98
N GLU A 392 1.22 -22.51 15.72
CA GLU A 392 2.27 -21.78 16.44
C GLU A 392 3.26 -21.14 15.46
N ARG A 393 3.61 -21.81 14.37
CA ARG A 393 4.45 -21.28 13.29
C ARG A 393 3.79 -20.09 12.60
N ILE A 394 2.49 -20.17 12.29
CA ILE A 394 1.73 -19.03 11.75
C ILE A 394 1.73 -17.86 12.74
N ARG A 395 1.57 -18.10 14.03
CA ARG A 395 1.69 -17.06 15.07
C ARG A 395 3.07 -16.41 15.07
N LEU A 396 4.12 -17.20 14.91
CA LEU A 396 5.49 -16.72 14.80
C LEU A 396 5.65 -15.77 13.61
N TYR A 397 5.10 -16.13 12.43
CA TYR A 397 5.12 -15.26 11.25
C TYR A 397 4.38 -13.94 11.49
N ILE A 398 3.15 -14.01 12.00
CA ILE A 398 2.34 -12.82 12.23
C ILE A 398 2.96 -11.90 13.29
N ASN A 399 3.56 -12.45 14.33
CA ASN A 399 4.19 -11.67 15.42
C ASN A 399 5.50 -10.99 14.99
N SER A 400 6.16 -11.46 13.93
CA SER A 400 7.36 -10.81 13.37
C SER A 400 7.07 -9.45 12.74
N VAL A 401 5.80 -9.12 12.53
CA VAL A 401 5.35 -7.86 11.95
C VAL A 401 4.48 -7.12 12.96
N SER A 402 4.65 -5.82 13.07
CA SER A 402 3.82 -4.91 13.89
C SER A 402 2.33 -4.85 13.45
N LYS A 403 1.86 -5.79 12.65
CA LYS A 403 0.51 -5.85 12.11
C LYS A 403 -0.26 -6.96 12.82
N ASN A 404 -1.34 -6.61 13.49
CA ASN A 404 -2.31 -7.56 14.01
C ASN A 404 -3.11 -8.20 12.86
N MET A 405 -2.47 -9.07 12.07
CA MET A 405 -3.17 -9.92 11.11
C MET A 405 -3.86 -11.05 11.87
N PRO A 406 -5.18 -11.23 11.76
CA PRO A 406 -5.84 -12.41 12.34
C PRO A 406 -5.30 -13.69 11.68
N ILE A 407 -5.12 -14.76 12.47
CA ILE A 407 -4.66 -16.06 11.95
C ILE A 407 -5.56 -16.54 10.82
N GLN A 408 -6.88 -16.39 10.96
CA GLN A 408 -7.86 -16.79 9.94
C GLN A 408 -7.62 -16.05 8.61
N MET A 409 -7.21 -14.78 8.66
CA MET A 409 -6.88 -14.01 7.47
C MET A 409 -5.61 -14.52 6.80
N PHE A 410 -4.59 -14.85 7.59
CA PHE A 410 -3.37 -15.46 7.06
C PHE A 410 -3.69 -16.79 6.35
N VAL A 411 -4.42 -17.69 7.02
CA VAL A 411 -4.80 -19.00 6.46
C VAL A 411 -5.62 -18.82 5.19
N TYR A 412 -6.61 -17.94 5.20
CA TYR A 412 -7.45 -17.65 4.04
C TYR A 412 -6.64 -17.19 2.81
N LEU A 413 -5.73 -16.22 2.98
CA LEU A 413 -4.88 -15.75 1.89
C LEU A 413 -3.85 -16.80 1.46
N PHE A 414 -3.31 -17.55 2.41
CA PHE A 414 -2.38 -18.62 2.14
C PHE A 414 -3.01 -19.75 1.32
N ASP A 415 -4.25 -20.15 1.62
CA ASP A 415 -4.94 -21.20 0.88
C ASP A 415 -5.19 -20.76 -0.58
N ILE A 416 -5.58 -19.50 -0.83
CA ILE A 416 -5.70 -18.94 -2.18
C ILE A 416 -4.34 -18.95 -2.89
N PHE A 417 -3.28 -18.47 -2.23
CA PHE A 417 -1.94 -18.45 -2.78
C PHE A 417 -1.45 -19.86 -3.15
N LYS A 418 -1.62 -20.82 -2.23
CA LYS A 418 -1.23 -22.22 -2.44
C LYS A 418 -1.95 -22.84 -3.64
N GLN A 419 -3.26 -22.63 -3.74
CA GLN A 419 -4.06 -23.10 -4.88
C GLN A 419 -3.58 -22.47 -6.19
N SER A 420 -3.37 -21.15 -6.21
CA SER A 420 -2.86 -20.42 -7.36
C SER A 420 -1.48 -20.94 -7.80
N THR A 421 -0.57 -21.14 -6.85
CA THR A 421 0.80 -21.60 -7.12
C THR A 421 0.81 -23.04 -7.65
N ASN A 422 -0.01 -23.93 -7.08
CA ASN A 422 -0.15 -25.29 -7.55
C ASN A 422 -0.79 -25.36 -8.95
N GLY A 423 -1.73 -24.45 -9.24
CA GLY A 423 -2.31 -24.31 -10.58
C GLY A 423 -1.33 -23.78 -11.63
N ALA A 424 -0.27 -23.08 -11.21
CA ALA A 424 0.70 -22.51 -12.16
C ALA A 424 1.49 -23.53 -12.96
N ILE A 425 1.46 -24.81 -12.55
CA ILE A 425 2.06 -25.92 -13.27
C ILE A 425 1.09 -26.41 -14.33
N TYR A 426 0.75 -25.58 -15.27
CA TYR A 426 -0.09 -26.00 -16.37
C TYR A 426 0.67 -25.82 -17.72
N LYS A 427 0.26 -26.56 -18.74
CA LYS A 427 0.83 -26.46 -20.09
C LYS A 427 -0.20 -25.81 -20.99
N PRO A 428 -0.03 -24.52 -21.32
CA PRO A 428 -0.96 -23.85 -22.22
C PRO A 428 -0.97 -24.53 -23.59
N ILE A 429 -2.17 -24.71 -24.14
CA ILE A 429 -2.35 -25.11 -25.53
C ILE A 429 -2.07 -23.90 -26.43
N PRO A 430 -1.49 -24.07 -27.65
CA PRO A 430 -1.24 -22.95 -28.55
C PRO A 430 -2.47 -22.07 -28.78
N TYR A 431 -2.28 -20.77 -28.72
CA TYR A 431 -3.25 -19.73 -29.02
C TYR A 431 -2.91 -19.09 -30.37
N LEU A 432 -3.90 -18.83 -31.21
CA LEU A 432 -3.71 -18.32 -32.57
C LEU A 432 -3.79 -16.79 -32.70
N GLY A 433 -4.09 -16.09 -31.59
CA GLY A 433 -4.17 -14.61 -31.55
C GLY A 433 -2.86 -13.97 -31.13
N ASP A 434 -2.86 -12.64 -31.13
CA ASP A 434 -1.72 -11.83 -30.71
C ASP A 434 -1.59 -11.76 -29.19
N ILE A 435 -0.35 -11.96 -28.68
CA ILE A 435 0.00 -11.85 -27.27
C ILE A 435 1.14 -10.85 -27.12
N ARG A 436 1.01 -9.95 -26.15
CA ARG A 436 2.11 -9.11 -25.67
C ARG A 436 2.58 -9.62 -24.32
N LEU A 437 3.84 -10.04 -24.26
CA LEU A 437 4.45 -10.48 -23.03
C LEU A 437 5.40 -9.39 -22.51
N PHE A 438 5.15 -8.91 -21.29
CA PHE A 438 5.99 -7.98 -20.56
C PHE A 438 6.69 -8.75 -19.43
N ILE A 439 7.99 -8.73 -19.40
CA ILE A 439 8.82 -9.39 -18.39
C ILE A 439 9.64 -8.30 -17.71
N ALA A 440 9.66 -8.29 -16.37
CA ALA A 440 10.53 -7.39 -15.62
C ALA A 440 11.99 -7.75 -15.93
N GLU A 441 12.82 -6.74 -16.18
CA GLU A 441 14.27 -6.94 -16.24
C GLU A 441 14.76 -7.19 -14.81
N ASP A 442 15.56 -8.25 -14.64
CA ASP A 442 16.27 -8.49 -13.37
C ASP A 442 17.24 -7.32 -13.15
N THR A 443 16.91 -6.43 -12.19
CA THR A 443 17.74 -5.29 -11.76
C THR A 443 18.73 -5.72 -10.67
#